data_b3f9b8c1e1735eddff9dbad38595cf60
#
_entry.id   b3f9b8c1e1735eddff9dbad38595cf60
#
_cell.length_a   1.000
_cell.length_b   1.000
_cell.length_c   1.000
_cell.angle_alpha   90.00
_cell.angle_beta   90.00
_cell.angle_gamma   90.00
#
_symmetry.space_group_name_H-M   'P 1'
#
loop_
_entity.id
_entity.type
_entity.pdbx_description
1 polymer ?
#
loop_
_entity_poly.entity_id
_entity_poly.type
_entity_poly.pdbx_seq_one_letter_code
_entity_poly.pdbx_strand_id
1 'polypeptide(L)'
;PITGKRAKQIMKLMGNKVDLITVRDEGSVEELAELGITKTPIYCTADAVLAIEKVDKTVGQKILAKYNILNEPVIGISVREWYEWDHYKEVLAKVADEINVQLGAKVVFIPMQYPEDVKAAEKIAQKMQKDVIILNEEYNTSELLSIVGNLDLLMGIRLHALIFAGVMGVPMIGISYDPKIDRFLESIGEESTGCLLSLKPDKVIEQIKLKWQEKQTEKNDEVLIKK
;
A
#
# COMPACT_ATOMS: atom_id res chain seq x y z
N PRO A 1 1.06 -19.32 -0.77
CA PRO A 1 1.11 -20.74 -0.38
C PRO A 1 2.18 -21.51 -1.16
N ILE A 2 2.86 -22.44 -0.47
CA ILE A 2 3.86 -23.31 -1.10
C ILE A 2 3.13 -24.50 -1.71
N THR A 3 3.03 -24.58 -3.04
CA THR A 3 2.21 -25.58 -3.74
C THR A 3 2.98 -26.78 -4.28
N GLY A 4 4.25 -26.64 -4.62
CA GLY A 4 5.04 -27.70 -5.22
C GLY A 4 5.48 -28.78 -4.23
N LYS A 5 5.28 -30.08 -4.53
CA LYS A 5 5.68 -31.19 -3.66
C LYS A 5 7.15 -31.13 -3.22
N ARG A 6 8.07 -30.86 -4.15
CA ARG A 6 9.52 -30.70 -3.85
C ARG A 6 9.79 -29.49 -2.96
N ALA A 7 9.12 -28.35 -3.23
CA ALA A 7 9.25 -27.15 -2.41
C ALA A 7 8.77 -27.39 -0.97
N LYS A 8 7.64 -28.08 -0.79
CA LYS A 8 7.13 -28.51 0.53
C LYS A 8 8.12 -29.38 1.29
N GLN A 9 8.74 -30.37 0.61
CA GLN A 9 9.74 -31.23 1.22
C GLN A 9 10.99 -30.48 1.66
N ILE A 10 11.51 -29.59 0.79
CA ILE A 10 12.67 -28.76 1.10
C ILE A 10 12.35 -27.83 2.27
N MET A 11 11.21 -27.15 2.26
CA MET A 11 10.79 -26.27 3.33
C MET A 11 10.69 -27.02 4.66
N LYS A 12 10.06 -28.20 4.68
CA LYS A 12 9.98 -29.06 5.87
C LYS A 12 11.37 -29.44 6.40
N LEU A 13 12.27 -29.86 5.48
CA LEU A 13 13.62 -30.30 5.87
C LEU A 13 14.43 -29.13 6.45
N MET A 14 14.41 -28.00 5.77
CA MET A 14 15.20 -26.81 6.17
C MET A 14 14.58 -26.09 7.37
N GLY A 15 13.29 -25.94 7.37
CA GLY A 15 12.55 -25.29 8.47
C GLY A 15 12.72 -25.99 9.81
N ASN A 16 12.90 -27.31 9.84
CA ASN A 16 13.18 -28.07 11.07
C ASN A 16 14.68 -28.07 11.47
N LYS A 17 15.54 -27.35 10.75
CA LYS A 17 17.00 -27.26 11.02
C LYS A 17 17.49 -25.89 11.44
N VAL A 18 16.66 -24.87 11.30
CA VAL A 18 16.98 -23.51 11.76
C VAL A 18 16.67 -23.36 13.24
N ASP A 19 17.29 -22.40 13.92
CA ASP A 19 17.13 -22.19 15.36
C ASP A 19 15.82 -21.51 15.69
N LEU A 20 15.32 -20.64 14.80
CA LEU A 20 14.14 -19.82 14.98
C LEU A 20 13.51 -19.45 13.63
N ILE A 21 12.18 -19.36 13.59
CA ILE A 21 11.42 -18.81 12.45
C ILE A 21 10.55 -17.67 12.97
N THR A 22 10.60 -16.52 12.30
CA THR A 22 9.63 -15.45 12.49
C THR A 22 8.80 -15.30 11.23
N VAL A 23 7.49 -15.07 11.41
CA VAL A 23 6.54 -14.80 10.34
C VAL A 23 5.71 -13.58 10.71
N ARG A 24 5.15 -12.91 9.71
CA ARG A 24 4.45 -11.64 9.91
C ARG A 24 2.92 -11.77 10.09
N ASP A 25 2.39 -12.97 9.94
CA ASP A 25 0.96 -13.23 10.09
C ASP A 25 0.71 -14.68 10.59
N GLU A 26 -0.39 -14.87 11.31
CA GLU A 26 -0.78 -16.16 11.90
C GLU A 26 -1.04 -17.23 10.83
N GLY A 27 -1.58 -16.87 9.67
CA GLY A 27 -1.78 -17.84 8.59
C GLY A 27 -0.48 -18.44 8.07
N SER A 28 0.64 -17.72 8.18
CA SER A 28 1.96 -18.25 7.89
C SER A 28 2.43 -19.24 8.95
N VAL A 29 2.07 -19.03 10.23
CA VAL A 29 2.34 -20.00 11.32
C VAL A 29 1.62 -21.29 11.03
N GLU A 30 0.31 -21.22 10.71
CA GLU A 30 -0.52 -22.39 10.39
C GLU A 30 0.03 -23.13 9.17
N GLU A 31 0.37 -22.43 8.07
CA GLU A 31 0.92 -23.07 6.86
C GLU A 31 2.24 -23.79 7.15
N LEU A 32 3.14 -23.22 7.96
CA LEU A 32 4.39 -23.86 8.34
C LEU A 32 4.16 -25.09 9.21
N ALA A 33 3.20 -25.04 10.13
CA ALA A 33 2.81 -26.20 10.94
C ALA A 33 2.23 -27.33 10.09
N GLU A 34 1.34 -27.01 9.13
CA GLU A 34 0.80 -27.99 8.16
C GLU A 34 1.86 -28.62 7.27
N LEU A 35 2.92 -27.85 6.94
CA LEU A 35 4.08 -28.38 6.23
C LEU A 35 4.93 -29.35 7.07
N GLY A 36 4.64 -29.48 8.36
CA GLY A 36 5.31 -30.38 9.31
C GLY A 36 6.61 -29.80 9.86
N ILE A 37 6.70 -28.47 9.99
CA ILE A 37 7.77 -27.79 10.73
C ILE A 37 7.31 -27.72 12.19
N THR A 38 7.81 -28.66 13.00
CA THR A 38 7.38 -28.88 14.39
C THR A 38 8.52 -28.85 15.41
N LYS A 39 9.76 -28.81 14.92
CA LYS A 39 10.95 -28.85 15.79
C LYS A 39 11.49 -27.46 16.10
N THR A 40 11.24 -26.52 15.22
CA THR A 40 11.73 -25.14 15.31
C THR A 40 10.65 -24.24 15.91
N PRO A 41 10.96 -23.39 16.89
CA PRO A 41 10.05 -22.37 17.38
C PRO A 41 9.64 -21.42 16.25
N ILE A 42 8.34 -21.17 16.12
CA ILE A 42 7.78 -20.24 15.15
C ILE A 42 7.06 -19.14 15.91
N TYR A 43 7.42 -17.88 15.65
CA TYR A 43 6.81 -16.71 16.28
C TYR A 43 6.13 -15.85 15.22
N CYS A 44 4.87 -15.49 15.47
CA CYS A 44 4.22 -14.43 14.74
C CYS A 44 4.73 -13.09 15.27
N THR A 45 5.29 -12.27 14.39
CA THR A 45 5.82 -10.93 14.69
C THR A 45 5.21 -9.94 13.69
N ALA A 46 5.50 -8.66 13.86
CA ALA A 46 5.19 -7.67 12.84
C ALA A 46 6.08 -7.87 11.58
N ASP A 47 5.64 -7.33 10.44
CA ASP A 47 6.50 -7.26 9.24
C ASP A 47 7.76 -6.45 9.60
N ALA A 48 8.94 -6.98 9.24
CA ALA A 48 10.23 -6.37 9.59
C ALA A 48 10.38 -4.93 9.07
N VAL A 49 9.66 -4.56 8.01
CA VAL A 49 9.64 -3.20 7.45
C VAL A 49 9.07 -2.19 8.45
N LEU A 50 8.17 -2.60 9.36
CA LEU A 50 7.62 -1.72 10.40
C LEU A 50 8.65 -1.29 11.45
N ALA A 51 9.81 -1.96 11.51
CA ALA A 51 10.93 -1.56 12.37
C ALA A 51 11.81 -0.46 11.76
N ILE A 52 11.56 -0.05 10.51
CA ILE A 52 12.29 1.04 9.86
C ILE A 52 11.85 2.37 10.50
N GLU A 53 12.82 3.18 10.91
CA GLU A 53 12.55 4.53 11.37
C GLU A 53 12.04 5.43 10.24
N LYS A 54 11.25 6.45 10.61
CA LYS A 54 10.78 7.46 9.64
C LYS A 54 11.98 8.11 8.96
N VAL A 55 11.91 8.17 7.64
CA VAL A 55 12.96 8.83 6.84
C VAL A 55 12.66 10.32 6.63
N ASP A 56 13.69 11.09 6.29
CA ASP A 56 13.54 12.50 5.92
C ASP A 56 12.67 12.63 4.67
N LYS A 57 11.71 13.53 4.71
CA LYS A 57 10.77 13.80 3.63
C LYS A 57 11.38 14.63 2.48
N THR A 58 12.54 15.26 2.69
CA THR A 58 13.17 16.19 1.74
C THR A 58 13.47 15.54 0.37
N VAL A 59 13.88 14.28 0.38
CA VAL A 59 14.17 13.53 -0.85
C VAL A 59 12.89 13.34 -1.67
N GLY A 60 11.83 12.89 -1.02
CA GLY A 60 10.52 12.72 -1.65
C GLY A 60 9.95 14.04 -2.18
N GLN A 61 10.11 15.14 -1.44
CA GLN A 61 9.70 16.49 -1.92
C GLN A 61 10.41 16.84 -3.21
N LYS A 62 11.73 16.63 -3.29
CA LYS A 62 12.51 16.91 -4.50
C LYS A 62 12.08 16.04 -5.68
N ILE A 63 11.74 14.78 -5.43
CA ILE A 63 11.23 13.88 -6.46
C ILE A 63 9.85 14.36 -6.95
N LEU A 64 8.93 14.62 -6.04
CA LEU A 64 7.59 15.12 -6.38
C LEU A 64 7.62 16.47 -7.10
N ALA A 65 8.57 17.34 -6.75
CA ALA A 65 8.77 18.64 -7.42
C ALA A 65 9.15 18.49 -8.90
N LYS A 66 9.86 17.42 -9.30
CA LYS A 66 10.14 17.15 -10.73
C LYS A 66 8.86 16.95 -11.54
N TYR A 67 7.79 16.50 -10.88
CA TYR A 67 6.47 16.29 -11.46
C TYR A 67 5.50 17.45 -11.21
N ASN A 68 6.02 18.62 -10.85
CA ASN A 68 5.23 19.84 -10.54
C ASN A 68 4.25 19.64 -9.37
N ILE A 69 4.60 18.79 -8.40
CA ILE A 69 3.90 18.66 -7.13
C ILE A 69 4.72 19.42 -6.09
N LEU A 70 4.20 20.56 -5.60
CA LEU A 70 4.93 21.44 -4.69
C LEU A 70 4.25 21.58 -3.32
N ASN A 71 3.09 22.23 -3.29
CA ASN A 71 2.38 22.55 -2.06
C ASN A 71 0.90 22.12 -2.07
N GLU A 72 0.48 21.48 -3.15
CA GLU A 72 -0.89 21.02 -3.29
C GLU A 72 -1.11 19.76 -2.47
N PRO A 73 -2.36 19.51 -2.04
CA PRO A 73 -2.73 18.22 -1.45
C PRO A 73 -2.50 17.08 -2.44
N VAL A 74 -1.94 15.97 -1.96
CA VAL A 74 -1.54 14.84 -2.81
C VAL A 74 -2.09 13.53 -2.27
N ILE A 75 -2.79 12.80 -3.11
CA ILE A 75 -3.22 11.42 -2.84
C ILE A 75 -2.41 10.46 -3.71
N GLY A 76 -1.66 9.58 -3.05
CA GLY A 76 -0.91 8.53 -3.72
C GLY A 76 -1.77 7.30 -4.01
N ILE A 77 -1.58 6.71 -5.17
CA ILE A 77 -2.21 5.44 -5.55
C ILE A 77 -1.13 4.43 -5.90
N SER A 78 -1.05 3.32 -5.17
CA SER A 78 -0.14 2.23 -5.49
C SER A 78 -0.92 1.05 -6.05
N VAL A 79 -0.61 0.71 -7.30
CA VAL A 79 -1.28 -0.32 -8.07
C VAL A 79 -0.32 -1.42 -8.49
N ARG A 80 -0.89 -2.53 -8.96
CA ARG A 80 -0.16 -3.60 -9.62
C ARG A 80 -1.02 -4.20 -10.72
N GLU A 81 -0.39 -4.81 -11.70
CA GLU A 81 -1.10 -5.66 -12.63
C GLU A 81 -1.56 -6.93 -11.91
N TRP A 82 -2.85 -7.25 -12.03
CA TRP A 82 -3.44 -8.45 -11.44
C TRP A 82 -4.30 -9.15 -12.47
N TYR A 83 -3.73 -10.15 -13.11
CA TYR A 83 -4.32 -10.78 -14.29
C TYR A 83 -4.77 -9.72 -15.32
N GLU A 84 -5.44 -10.10 -16.36
CA GLU A 84 -5.96 -9.15 -17.38
C GLU A 84 -7.34 -8.60 -16.97
N TRP A 85 -7.57 -8.33 -15.68
CA TRP A 85 -8.85 -7.81 -15.21
C TRP A 85 -8.93 -6.31 -15.42
N ASP A 86 -9.89 -5.89 -16.23
CA ASP A 86 -10.10 -4.47 -16.51
C ASP A 86 -11.02 -3.77 -15.52
N HIS A 87 -11.94 -4.51 -14.89
CA HIS A 87 -12.94 -3.91 -13.99
C HIS A 87 -12.32 -3.01 -12.91
N TYR A 88 -11.34 -3.49 -12.16
CA TYR A 88 -10.73 -2.67 -11.10
C TYR A 88 -10.00 -1.44 -11.64
N LYS A 89 -9.46 -1.50 -12.87
CA LYS A 89 -8.79 -0.37 -13.50
C LYS A 89 -9.79 0.73 -13.85
N GLU A 90 -11.00 0.35 -14.30
CA GLU A 90 -12.09 1.30 -14.55
C GLU A 90 -12.59 1.95 -13.26
N VAL A 91 -12.71 1.14 -12.18
CA VAL A 91 -13.06 1.66 -10.87
C VAL A 91 -12.02 2.65 -10.36
N LEU A 92 -10.73 2.29 -10.43
CA LEU A 92 -9.64 3.17 -9.97
C LEU A 92 -9.52 4.44 -10.81
N ALA A 93 -9.74 4.36 -12.13
CA ALA A 93 -9.78 5.54 -12.99
C ALA A 93 -10.90 6.51 -12.56
N LYS A 94 -12.11 5.98 -12.35
CA LYS A 94 -13.24 6.79 -11.88
C LYS A 94 -12.96 7.40 -10.49
N VAL A 95 -12.41 6.62 -9.56
CA VAL A 95 -12.03 7.10 -8.22
C VAL A 95 -11.00 8.22 -8.31
N ALA A 96 -9.96 8.06 -9.13
CA ALA A 96 -8.92 9.05 -9.31
C ALA A 96 -9.45 10.37 -9.91
N ASP A 97 -10.36 10.29 -10.90
CA ASP A 97 -11.04 11.46 -11.45
C ASP A 97 -11.88 12.19 -10.39
N GLU A 98 -12.62 11.44 -9.55
CA GLU A 98 -13.43 12.02 -8.47
C GLU A 98 -12.60 12.68 -7.37
N ILE A 99 -11.42 12.13 -7.04
CA ILE A 99 -10.47 12.75 -6.10
C ILE A 99 -10.08 14.14 -6.58
N ASN A 100 -9.69 14.27 -7.85
CA ASN A 100 -9.34 15.56 -8.44
C ASN A 100 -10.49 16.57 -8.35
N VAL A 101 -11.71 16.15 -8.68
CA VAL A 101 -12.88 17.03 -8.76
C VAL A 101 -13.39 17.42 -7.37
N GLN A 102 -13.49 16.46 -6.45
CA GLN A 102 -14.19 16.69 -5.17
C GLN A 102 -13.27 17.16 -4.05
N LEU A 103 -12.00 16.77 -4.07
CA LEU A 103 -11.05 17.11 -3.01
C LEU A 103 -10.02 18.15 -3.43
N GLY A 104 -9.93 18.48 -4.72
CA GLY A 104 -8.90 19.38 -5.25
C GLY A 104 -7.48 18.84 -5.03
N ALA A 105 -7.32 17.54 -4.79
CA ALA A 105 -6.04 16.91 -4.56
C ALA A 105 -5.45 16.38 -5.86
N LYS A 106 -4.13 16.52 -6.02
CA LYS A 106 -3.40 15.86 -7.11
C LYS A 106 -3.34 14.35 -6.85
N VAL A 107 -3.56 13.57 -7.91
CA VAL A 107 -3.38 12.12 -7.85
C VAL A 107 -2.03 11.76 -8.43
N VAL A 108 -1.27 10.93 -7.71
CA VAL A 108 0.02 10.40 -8.14
C VAL A 108 0.06 8.89 -8.02
N PHE A 109 0.36 8.20 -9.12
CA PHE A 109 0.63 6.77 -9.09
C PHE A 109 2.08 6.50 -8.68
N ILE A 110 2.25 5.64 -7.68
CA ILE A 110 3.54 5.31 -7.07
C ILE A 110 3.87 3.84 -7.37
N PRO A 111 4.86 3.56 -8.23
CA PRO A 111 5.30 2.21 -8.52
C PRO A 111 6.09 1.65 -7.34
N MET A 112 5.71 0.48 -6.84
CA MET A 112 6.47 -0.29 -5.86
C MET A 112 7.39 -1.32 -6.54
N GLN A 113 7.07 -1.67 -7.78
CA GLN A 113 7.86 -2.56 -8.62
C GLN A 113 7.97 -1.95 -10.03
N TYR A 114 9.17 -1.52 -10.36
CA TYR A 114 9.48 -0.95 -11.66
C TYR A 114 9.95 -2.04 -12.64
N PRO A 115 9.54 -2.05 -13.91
CA PRO A 115 8.57 -1.12 -14.54
C PRO A 115 7.11 -1.61 -14.54
N GLU A 116 6.80 -2.74 -13.90
CA GLU A 116 5.50 -3.42 -14.01
C GLU A 116 4.36 -2.55 -13.48
N ASP A 117 4.56 -1.86 -12.36
CA ASP A 117 3.52 -1.02 -11.76
C ASP A 117 3.30 0.27 -12.55
N VAL A 118 4.34 0.78 -13.24
CA VAL A 118 4.19 1.91 -14.17
C VAL A 118 3.23 1.53 -15.30
N LYS A 119 3.42 0.35 -15.92
CA LYS A 119 2.53 -0.13 -16.97
C LYS A 119 1.09 -0.32 -16.49
N ALA A 120 0.92 -0.80 -15.24
CA ALA A 120 -0.41 -0.92 -14.64
C ALA A 120 -1.07 0.46 -14.45
N ALA A 121 -0.32 1.44 -13.97
CA ALA A 121 -0.78 2.82 -13.80
C ALA A 121 -1.14 3.47 -15.15
N GLU A 122 -0.32 3.28 -16.19
CA GLU A 122 -0.61 3.78 -17.54
C GLU A 122 -1.92 3.23 -18.11
N LYS A 123 -2.22 1.94 -17.90
CA LYS A 123 -3.50 1.34 -18.32
C LYS A 123 -4.70 1.95 -17.59
N ILE A 124 -4.53 2.36 -16.32
CA ILE A 124 -5.57 3.05 -15.56
C ILE A 124 -5.70 4.49 -16.08
N ALA A 125 -4.59 5.19 -16.26
CA ALA A 125 -4.56 6.57 -16.78
C ALA A 125 -5.25 6.69 -18.14
N GLN A 126 -5.12 5.70 -19.03
CA GLN A 126 -5.82 5.67 -20.32
C GLN A 126 -7.36 5.63 -20.20
N LYS A 127 -7.88 5.22 -19.03
CA LYS A 127 -9.33 5.17 -18.75
C LYS A 127 -9.81 6.42 -17.98
N MET A 128 -8.90 7.29 -17.52
CA MET A 128 -9.20 8.52 -16.80
C MET A 128 -9.63 9.65 -17.75
N GLN A 129 -10.39 10.61 -17.20
CA GLN A 129 -10.80 11.83 -17.89
C GLN A 129 -9.97 13.04 -17.45
N LYS A 130 -9.25 12.93 -16.34
CA LYS A 130 -8.40 13.98 -15.77
C LYS A 130 -6.93 13.60 -15.88
N ASP A 131 -6.09 14.61 -15.91
CA ASP A 131 -4.64 14.42 -15.89
C ASP A 131 -4.22 13.77 -14.56
N VAL A 132 -3.30 12.82 -14.66
CA VAL A 132 -2.72 12.12 -13.53
C VAL A 132 -1.20 12.08 -13.65
N ILE A 133 -0.53 12.05 -12.53
CA ILE A 133 0.92 11.95 -12.47
C ILE A 133 1.28 10.49 -12.22
N ILE A 134 2.19 9.96 -13.02
CA ILE A 134 2.76 8.62 -12.83
C ILE A 134 4.27 8.81 -12.57
N LEU A 135 4.74 8.39 -11.41
CA LEU A 135 6.17 8.32 -11.16
C LEU A 135 6.73 7.19 -12.03
N ASN A 136 7.61 7.53 -12.96
CA ASN A 136 8.08 6.62 -14.01
C ASN A 136 9.58 6.30 -13.94
N GLU A 137 10.19 6.51 -12.79
CA GLU A 137 11.57 6.13 -12.48
C GLU A 137 11.60 4.97 -11.47
N GLU A 138 12.72 4.27 -11.38
CA GLU A 138 12.96 3.29 -10.32
C GLU A 138 13.44 4.01 -9.06
N TYR A 139 12.80 3.73 -7.93
CA TYR A 139 13.11 4.32 -6.64
C TYR A 139 13.52 3.23 -5.64
N ASN A 140 14.55 3.53 -4.84
CA ASN A 140 14.92 2.65 -3.74
C ASN A 140 13.94 2.79 -2.55
N THR A 141 14.07 1.89 -1.56
CA THR A 141 13.17 1.85 -0.41
C THR A 141 13.12 3.17 0.37
N SER A 142 14.26 3.84 0.58
CA SER A 142 14.30 5.12 1.31
C SER A 142 13.64 6.25 0.52
N GLU A 143 13.80 6.27 -0.79
CA GLU A 143 13.13 7.22 -1.68
C GLU A 143 11.62 7.01 -1.67
N LEU A 144 11.15 5.73 -1.79
CA LEU A 144 9.73 5.41 -1.72
C LEU A 144 9.11 5.79 -0.37
N LEU A 145 9.78 5.50 0.75
CA LEU A 145 9.35 5.95 2.07
C LEU A 145 9.25 7.48 2.14
N SER A 146 10.28 8.18 1.63
CA SER A 146 10.29 9.65 1.59
C SER A 146 9.16 10.22 0.72
N ILE A 147 8.90 9.61 -0.46
CA ILE A 147 7.77 9.99 -1.32
C ILE A 147 6.45 9.80 -0.58
N VAL A 148 6.22 8.59 -0.03
CA VAL A 148 5.00 8.26 0.72
C VAL A 148 4.80 9.22 1.89
N GLY A 149 5.86 9.57 2.61
CA GLY A 149 5.80 10.53 3.73
C GLY A 149 5.30 11.93 3.35
N ASN A 150 5.32 12.30 2.07
CA ASN A 150 4.82 13.59 1.59
C ASN A 150 3.37 13.52 1.08
N LEU A 151 2.72 12.38 1.14
CA LEU A 151 1.32 12.24 0.76
C LEU A 151 0.38 12.70 1.88
N ASP A 152 -0.79 13.12 1.49
CA ASP A 152 -1.89 13.37 2.41
C ASP A 152 -2.73 12.12 2.69
N LEU A 153 -2.81 11.21 1.74
CA LEU A 153 -3.47 9.92 1.84
C LEU A 153 -2.79 8.95 0.86
N LEU A 154 -2.71 7.67 1.21
CA LEU A 154 -2.32 6.60 0.30
C LEU A 154 -3.46 5.62 0.09
N MET A 155 -3.83 5.34 -1.15
CA MET A 155 -4.67 4.20 -1.53
C MET A 155 -3.78 3.12 -2.15
N GLY A 156 -3.81 1.89 -1.62
CA GLY A 156 -2.87 0.86 -2.04
C GLY A 156 -3.49 -0.52 -2.27
N ILE A 157 -3.09 -1.14 -3.39
CA ILE A 157 -3.23 -2.57 -3.65
C ILE A 157 -1.94 -3.31 -3.21
N ARG A 158 -0.80 -2.64 -3.21
CA ARG A 158 0.50 -3.19 -2.79
C ARG A 158 0.64 -3.13 -1.27
N LEU A 159 0.85 -4.29 -0.64
CA LEU A 159 1.03 -4.38 0.81
C LEU A 159 2.14 -3.47 1.33
N HIS A 160 3.32 -3.47 0.69
CA HIS A 160 4.42 -2.63 1.14
C HIS A 160 4.16 -1.13 1.01
N ALA A 161 3.30 -0.69 0.07
CA ALA A 161 2.88 0.71 0.02
C ALA A 161 2.08 1.09 1.28
N LEU A 162 1.18 0.21 1.72
CA LEU A 162 0.41 0.39 2.97
C LEU A 162 1.32 0.37 4.20
N ILE A 163 2.29 -0.56 4.24
CA ILE A 163 3.28 -0.61 5.32
C ILE A 163 4.09 0.69 5.36
N PHE A 164 4.53 1.22 4.22
CA PHE A 164 5.27 2.47 4.14
C PHE A 164 4.43 3.67 4.61
N ALA A 165 3.14 3.69 4.28
CA ALA A 165 2.22 4.69 4.81
C ALA A 165 2.14 4.61 6.34
N GLY A 166 2.02 3.42 6.91
CA GLY A 166 2.05 3.19 8.36
C GLY A 166 3.34 3.68 9.00
N VAL A 167 4.51 3.32 8.46
CA VAL A 167 5.83 3.78 8.94
C VAL A 167 5.93 5.30 8.92
N MET A 168 5.47 5.94 7.85
CA MET A 168 5.57 7.40 7.69
C MET A 168 4.43 8.17 8.39
N GLY A 169 3.44 7.49 8.96
CA GLY A 169 2.28 8.10 9.61
C GLY A 169 1.33 8.78 8.62
N VAL A 170 1.16 8.20 7.44
CA VAL A 170 0.25 8.69 6.41
C VAL A 170 -1.05 7.86 6.46
N PRO A 171 -2.22 8.51 6.51
CA PRO A 171 -3.49 7.80 6.42
C PRO A 171 -3.55 6.92 5.17
N MET A 172 -4.14 5.72 5.31
CA MET A 172 -4.16 4.77 4.21
C MET A 172 -5.52 4.14 3.99
N ILE A 173 -5.73 3.68 2.76
CA ILE A 173 -6.87 2.88 2.33
C ILE A 173 -6.34 1.65 1.60
N GLY A 174 -6.64 0.47 2.13
CA GLY A 174 -6.24 -0.78 1.50
C GLY A 174 -7.33 -1.38 0.63
N ILE A 175 -6.98 -1.85 -0.55
CA ILE A 175 -7.83 -2.64 -1.43
C ILE A 175 -7.30 -4.06 -1.45
N SER A 176 -8.10 -5.02 -0.99
CA SER A 176 -7.67 -6.41 -0.84
C SER A 176 -7.78 -7.19 -2.15
N TYR A 177 -6.76 -7.97 -2.46
CA TYR A 177 -6.76 -9.01 -3.48
C TYR A 177 -6.15 -10.31 -2.95
N ASP A 178 -5.62 -10.27 -1.75
CA ASP A 178 -4.87 -11.34 -1.11
C ASP A 178 -5.02 -11.18 0.42
N PRO A 179 -5.30 -12.26 1.17
CA PRO A 179 -5.52 -12.21 2.62
C PRO A 179 -4.43 -11.50 3.44
N LYS A 180 -3.20 -11.39 2.89
CA LYS A 180 -2.10 -10.66 3.56
C LYS A 180 -2.40 -9.16 3.73
N ILE A 181 -3.23 -8.57 2.84
CA ILE A 181 -3.62 -7.16 2.96
C ILE A 181 -4.61 -7.00 4.09
N ASP A 182 -5.64 -7.86 4.12
CA ASP A 182 -6.67 -7.83 5.17
C ASP A 182 -6.02 -8.03 6.54
N ARG A 183 -5.18 -9.05 6.69
CA ARG A 183 -4.45 -9.33 7.95
C ARG A 183 -3.56 -8.18 8.40
N PHE A 184 -2.87 -7.50 7.46
CA PHE A 184 -2.09 -6.32 7.80
C PHE A 184 -2.97 -5.18 8.31
N LEU A 185 -4.05 -4.86 7.60
CA LEU A 185 -4.97 -3.81 8.00
C LEU A 185 -5.61 -4.10 9.35
N GLU A 186 -6.10 -5.32 9.56
CA GLU A 186 -6.63 -5.79 10.85
C GLU A 186 -5.60 -5.64 11.99
N SER A 187 -4.33 -5.93 11.73
CA SER A 187 -3.26 -5.82 12.74
C SER A 187 -3.00 -4.39 13.22
N ILE A 188 -3.41 -3.40 12.45
CA ILE A 188 -3.30 -1.97 12.79
C ILE A 188 -4.65 -1.31 13.09
N GLY A 189 -5.72 -2.12 13.23
CA GLY A 189 -7.09 -1.64 13.53
C GLY A 189 -7.80 -1.00 12.35
N GLU A 190 -7.38 -1.30 11.13
CA GLU A 190 -7.98 -0.82 9.88
C GLU A 190 -8.70 -1.97 9.15
N GLU A 191 -9.60 -1.60 8.23
CA GLU A 191 -10.29 -2.57 7.36
C GLU A 191 -10.03 -2.27 5.89
N SER A 192 -10.06 -3.31 5.04
CA SER A 192 -10.00 -3.11 3.61
C SER A 192 -11.32 -2.52 3.07
N THR A 193 -11.20 -1.64 2.07
CA THR A 193 -12.37 -1.03 1.41
C THR A 193 -13.19 -2.06 0.64
N GLY A 194 -12.60 -3.20 0.33
CA GLY A 194 -13.23 -4.33 -0.35
C GLY A 194 -12.24 -5.13 -1.18
N CYS A 195 -12.79 -6.18 -1.80
CA CYS A 195 -12.01 -7.05 -2.67
C CYS A 195 -11.89 -6.43 -4.08
N LEU A 196 -10.71 -6.51 -4.66
CA LEU A 196 -10.40 -6.00 -6.01
C LEU A 196 -11.38 -6.50 -7.08
N LEU A 197 -11.87 -7.75 -6.94
CA LEU A 197 -12.81 -8.36 -7.88
C LEU A 197 -14.20 -7.73 -7.87
N SER A 198 -14.64 -7.23 -6.75
CA SER A 198 -15.99 -6.68 -6.53
C SER A 198 -15.94 -5.22 -6.09
N LEU A 199 -14.83 -4.54 -6.39
CA LEU A 199 -14.62 -3.15 -6.01
C LEU A 199 -15.70 -2.24 -6.58
N LYS A 200 -16.25 -1.36 -5.73
CA LYS A 200 -17.26 -0.37 -6.12
C LYS A 200 -16.70 1.03 -5.93
N PRO A 201 -16.74 1.90 -6.96
CA PRO A 201 -16.16 3.23 -6.86
C PRO A 201 -16.75 4.06 -5.73
N ASP A 202 -18.08 4.02 -5.54
CA ASP A 202 -18.76 4.83 -4.54
C ASP A 202 -18.27 4.51 -3.11
N LYS A 203 -18.06 3.21 -2.80
CA LYS A 203 -17.53 2.79 -1.50
C LYS A 203 -16.10 3.28 -1.27
N VAL A 204 -15.26 3.24 -2.30
CA VAL A 204 -13.88 3.74 -2.23
C VAL A 204 -13.86 5.24 -2.03
N ILE A 205 -14.66 5.99 -2.78
CA ILE A 205 -14.78 7.45 -2.68
C ILE A 205 -15.28 7.86 -1.30
N GLU A 206 -16.26 7.16 -0.74
CA GLU A 206 -16.77 7.41 0.61
C GLU A 206 -15.66 7.27 1.67
N GLN A 207 -14.89 6.19 1.61
CA GLN A 207 -13.78 5.98 2.54
C GLN A 207 -12.67 7.02 2.38
N ILE A 208 -12.36 7.41 1.14
CA ILE A 208 -11.39 8.48 0.88
C ILE A 208 -11.85 9.78 1.55
N LYS A 209 -13.13 10.15 1.40
CA LYS A 209 -13.69 11.35 2.02
C LYS A 209 -13.61 11.32 3.54
N LEU A 210 -13.95 10.19 4.16
CA LEU A 210 -13.87 10.02 5.61
C LEU A 210 -12.44 10.23 6.12
N LYS A 211 -11.47 9.48 5.57
CA LYS A 211 -10.05 9.61 5.94
C LYS A 211 -9.49 11.01 5.65
N TRP A 212 -9.94 11.62 4.58
CA TRP A 212 -9.56 12.99 4.23
C TRP A 212 -10.06 14.01 5.25
N GLN A 213 -11.30 13.89 5.69
CA GLN A 213 -11.89 14.77 6.70
C GLN A 213 -11.21 14.59 8.07
N GLU A 214 -10.96 13.36 8.50
CA GLU A 214 -10.21 13.06 9.72
C GLU A 214 -8.86 13.77 9.74
N LYS A 215 -8.08 13.64 8.67
CA LYS A 215 -6.78 14.32 8.54
C LYS A 215 -6.88 15.84 8.59
N GLN A 216 -7.88 16.43 7.96
CA GLN A 216 -8.07 17.90 8.01
C GLN A 216 -8.40 18.38 9.42
N THR A 217 -9.16 17.59 10.18
CA THR A 217 -9.48 17.89 11.59
C THR A 217 -8.22 17.85 12.44
N GLU A 218 -7.41 16.79 12.34
CA GLU A 218 -6.14 16.67 13.05
C GLU A 218 -5.18 17.85 12.77
N LYS A 219 -5.03 18.23 11.49
CA LYS A 219 -4.22 19.39 11.11
C LYS A 219 -4.72 20.69 11.77
N ASN A 220 -6.03 20.90 11.85
CA ASN A 220 -6.62 22.08 12.47
C ASN A 220 -6.37 22.08 13.99
N ASP A 221 -6.50 20.94 14.65
CA ASP A 221 -6.26 20.80 16.08
C ASP A 221 -4.80 21.04 16.43
N GLU A 222 -3.83 20.54 15.62
CA GLU A 222 -2.41 20.83 15.79
C GLU A 222 -2.08 22.33 15.66
N VAL A 223 -2.76 23.05 14.79
CA VAL A 223 -2.57 24.51 14.62
C VAL A 223 -3.13 25.26 15.82
N LEU A 224 -4.24 24.80 16.42
CA LEU A 224 -4.83 25.42 17.61
C LEU A 224 -3.99 25.19 18.88
N ILE A 225 -3.34 24.05 19.00
CA ILE A 225 -2.48 23.73 20.15
C ILE A 225 -1.14 24.51 20.11
N LYS A 226 -0.67 24.91 18.92
CA LYS A 226 0.59 25.67 18.74
C LYS A 226 0.42 27.18 18.86
N LYS A 227 -0.79 27.70 19.11
CA LYS A 227 -1.11 29.11 19.42
C LYS A 227 -1.30 29.32 20.91
#